data_8474fb397b65c388fe1b23dbb8d81b12
#
_entry.id   8474fb397b65c388fe1b23dbb8d81b12
#
_cell.length_a   1.000
_cell.length_b   1.000
_cell.length_c   1.000
_cell.angle_alpha   90.00
_cell.angle_beta   90.00
_cell.angle_gamma   90.00
#
_symmetry.space_group_name_H-M   'P 1'
#
loop_
_entity.id
_entity.type
_entity.pdbx_description
1 polymer ?
#
loop_
_entity_poly.entity_id
_entity_poly.type
_entity_poly.pdbx_seq_one_letter_code
_entity_poly.pdbx_strand_id
1 'polypeptide(L)'
;LQLQVLNSLSVLQPEVDYIQELISSSSYNQGSIYRNGSSQVPGEFTDWVKDALTHYWGGPKLTNNPLLNLRLVKSQSDNFDGSRTNALRAILKQSIEESKPEGERKLTSDWILYNILDLKFIQGEKVREVARKLAVSEADLYRKQRVALENIARSIMRQEAEAASNAVEADTEAKPPDSDLGNPA
;
A
#
# COMPACT_ATOMS: atom_id res chain seq x y z
N LEU A 1 8.91 30.07 -5.22
CA LEU A 1 9.06 28.63 -5.55
C LEU A 1 9.45 27.78 -4.34
N GLN A 2 10.31 28.24 -3.42
CA GLN A 2 10.73 27.48 -2.23
C GLN A 2 9.65 27.33 -1.15
N LEU A 3 8.72 28.27 -1.01
CA LEU A 3 7.64 28.23 -0.01
C LEU A 3 6.54 27.21 -0.33
N GLN A 4 6.30 26.90 -1.60
CA GLN A 4 5.31 25.88 -2.01
C GLN A 4 5.80 24.44 -1.73
N VAL A 5 7.10 24.21 -1.81
CA VAL A 5 7.67 22.87 -1.52
C VAL A 5 7.61 22.55 -0.03
N LEU A 6 7.80 23.55 0.83
CA LEU A 6 7.71 23.36 2.29
C LEU A 6 6.28 23.07 2.77
N ASN A 7 5.25 23.66 2.14
CA ASN A 7 3.86 23.37 2.46
C ASN A 7 3.45 21.94 2.05
N SER A 8 3.98 21.44 0.95
CA SER A 8 3.69 20.05 0.51
C SER A 8 4.30 19.00 1.43
N LEU A 9 5.44 19.28 2.04
CA LEU A 9 6.08 18.39 3.02
C LEU A 9 5.35 18.37 4.37
N SER A 10 4.74 19.49 4.76
CA SER A 10 3.98 19.59 6.01
C SER A 10 2.65 18.84 5.98
N VAL A 11 2.05 18.67 4.81
CA VAL A 11 0.78 17.94 4.63
C VAL A 11 0.97 16.42 4.72
N LEU A 12 2.16 15.90 4.39
CA LEU A 12 2.46 14.46 4.42
C LEU A 12 2.95 13.96 5.80
N GLN A 13 3.27 14.85 6.72
CA GLN A 13 3.82 14.49 8.03
C GLN A 13 2.87 13.63 8.88
N PRO A 14 1.56 13.92 8.97
CA PRO A 14 0.63 13.12 9.76
C PRO A 14 0.46 11.68 9.26
N GLU A 15 0.58 11.47 7.95
CA GLU A 15 0.43 10.14 7.37
C GLU A 15 1.69 9.28 7.58
N VAL A 16 2.86 9.89 7.51
CA VAL A 16 4.13 9.23 7.85
C VAL A 16 4.11 8.83 9.32
N ASP A 17 3.64 9.70 10.21
CA ASP A 17 3.55 9.43 11.64
C ASP A 17 2.55 8.31 11.95
N TYR A 18 1.41 8.24 11.24
CA TYR A 18 0.44 7.16 11.38
C TYR A 18 1.00 5.79 10.95
N ILE A 19 1.69 5.74 9.83
CA ILE A 19 2.35 4.50 9.38
C ILE A 19 3.47 4.11 10.34
N GLN A 20 4.19 5.09 10.87
CA GLN A 20 5.22 4.88 11.89
C GLN A 20 4.63 4.30 13.18
N GLU A 21 3.45 4.76 13.61
CA GLU A 21 2.73 4.23 14.77
C GLU A 21 2.26 2.79 14.53
N LEU A 22 1.77 2.48 13.33
CA LEU A 22 1.41 1.13 12.90
C LEU A 22 2.61 0.17 12.96
N ILE A 23 3.78 0.62 12.49
CA ILE A 23 5.04 -0.13 12.55
C ILE A 23 5.48 -0.33 14.01
N SER A 24 5.37 0.70 14.84
CA SER A 24 5.79 0.67 16.24
C SER A 24 4.88 -0.21 17.13
N SER A 25 3.60 -0.31 16.79
CA SER A 25 2.64 -1.15 17.50
C SER A 25 2.72 -2.64 17.12
N SER A 26 3.35 -2.94 16.01
CA SER A 26 3.63 -4.32 15.59
C SER A 26 4.93 -4.77 16.27
N SER A 27 4.85 -5.69 17.23
CA SER A 27 5.96 -6.19 18.07
C SER A 27 7.08 -6.91 17.29
N TYR A 28 7.46 -6.41 16.12
CA TYR A 28 8.58 -6.91 15.32
C TYR A 28 9.75 -5.93 15.36
N ASN A 29 10.72 -6.30 16.16
CA ASN A 29 12.15 -5.94 16.15
C ASN A 29 12.55 -4.52 15.72
N GLN A 30 12.74 -3.65 16.73
CA GLN A 30 13.33 -2.31 16.59
C GLN A 30 14.79 -2.39 16.14
N GLY A 31 15.04 -2.29 14.86
CA GLY A 31 16.39 -2.16 14.34
C GLY A 31 16.42 -1.65 12.91
N SER A 32 16.63 -0.34 12.76
CA SER A 32 16.99 0.29 11.47
C SER A 32 15.90 0.95 10.64
N ILE A 33 15.16 1.93 11.19
CA ILE A 33 14.24 2.76 10.38
C ILE A 33 14.66 4.25 10.29
N TYR A 34 15.77 4.67 10.86
CA TYR A 34 16.20 6.07 10.78
C TYR A 34 17.44 6.24 9.91
N ARG A 35 17.28 6.41 8.59
CA ARG A 35 18.21 7.18 7.75
C ARG A 35 17.57 7.65 6.45
N ASN A 36 17.56 8.98 6.31
CA ASN A 36 17.37 9.80 5.12
C ASN A 36 15.92 10.11 4.71
N GLY A 37 15.58 11.41 4.74
CA GLY A 37 14.40 12.07 4.21
C GLY A 37 14.21 11.92 2.70
N SER A 38 14.00 10.71 2.26
CA SER A 38 13.50 10.37 0.93
C SER A 38 12.21 9.57 1.13
N SER A 39 11.24 9.76 0.26
CA SER A 39 9.97 9.03 0.17
C SER A 39 10.15 7.52 -0.07
N GLN A 40 10.98 6.87 0.75
CA GLN A 40 11.23 5.44 0.68
C GLN A 40 10.17 4.71 1.51
N VAL A 41 9.50 3.78 0.87
CA VAL A 41 8.61 2.84 1.54
C VAL A 41 9.41 2.11 2.63
N PRO A 42 8.94 2.09 3.90
CA PRO A 42 9.59 1.32 4.94
C PRO A 42 9.73 -0.15 4.53
N GLY A 43 10.89 -0.75 4.79
CA GLY A 43 11.16 -2.15 4.40
C GLY A 43 10.14 -3.11 5.00
N GLU A 44 9.72 -2.89 6.25
CA GLU A 44 8.69 -3.69 6.92
C GLU A 44 7.33 -3.62 6.21
N PHE A 45 6.94 -2.45 5.70
CA PHE A 45 5.71 -2.30 4.93
C PHE A 45 5.75 -3.13 3.64
N THR A 46 6.89 -3.12 2.94
CA THR A 46 7.10 -3.97 1.76
C THR A 46 7.05 -5.46 2.11
N ASP A 47 7.58 -5.85 3.27
CA ASP A 47 7.50 -7.24 3.74
C ASP A 47 6.06 -7.65 4.08
N TRP A 48 5.24 -6.77 4.67
CA TRP A 48 3.80 -7.02 4.87
C TRP A 48 3.06 -7.21 3.55
N VAL A 49 3.33 -6.38 2.55
CA VAL A 49 2.77 -6.54 1.21
C VAL A 49 3.18 -7.87 0.58
N LYS A 50 4.45 -8.24 0.68
CA LYS A 50 4.97 -9.53 0.21
C LYS A 50 4.31 -10.72 0.90
N ASP A 51 4.16 -10.67 2.24
CA ASP A 51 3.51 -11.71 3.02
C ASP A 51 2.03 -11.85 2.66
N ALA A 52 1.32 -10.74 2.51
CA ALA A 52 -0.07 -10.72 2.07
C ALA A 52 -0.24 -11.32 0.66
N LEU A 53 0.62 -10.94 -0.28
CA LEU A 53 0.60 -11.49 -1.65
C LEU A 53 1.00 -12.97 -1.69
N THR A 54 1.98 -13.39 -0.90
CA THR A 54 2.39 -14.81 -0.82
C THR A 54 1.26 -15.70 -0.32
N HIS A 55 0.40 -15.16 0.54
CA HIS A 55 -0.77 -15.86 1.10
C HIS A 55 -2.10 -15.32 0.54
N TYR A 56 -2.06 -14.78 -0.68
CA TYR A 56 -3.21 -14.13 -1.33
C TYR A 56 -4.47 -15.00 -1.32
N TRP A 57 -4.33 -16.30 -1.56
CA TRP A 57 -5.43 -17.25 -1.59
C TRP A 57 -5.88 -17.76 -0.21
N GLY A 58 -5.16 -17.44 0.85
CA GLY A 58 -5.50 -17.74 2.24
C GLY A 58 -4.29 -18.09 3.09
N GLY A 59 -4.51 -18.07 4.40
CA GLY A 59 -3.49 -18.41 5.38
C GLY A 59 -3.30 -17.36 6.47
N PRO A 60 -2.63 -17.72 7.58
CA PRO A 60 -2.52 -16.87 8.76
C PRO A 60 -1.76 -15.56 8.50
N LYS A 61 -0.82 -15.54 7.56
CA LYS A 61 -0.09 -14.32 7.20
C LYS A 61 -0.92 -13.31 6.43
N LEU A 62 -2.07 -13.70 5.87
CA LEU A 62 -3.05 -12.77 5.30
C LEU A 62 -4.04 -12.32 6.36
N THR A 63 -4.60 -13.25 7.14
CA THR A 63 -5.64 -12.97 8.14
C THR A 63 -5.13 -12.21 9.37
N ASN A 64 -3.82 -12.27 9.65
CA ASN A 64 -3.15 -11.55 10.72
C ASN A 64 -2.18 -10.47 10.19
N ASN A 65 -2.33 -10.06 8.92
CA ASN A 65 -1.44 -9.09 8.31
C ASN A 65 -1.67 -7.69 8.90
N PRO A 66 -0.61 -6.92 9.24
CA PRO A 66 -0.75 -5.56 9.74
C PRO A 66 -1.48 -4.61 8.78
N LEU A 67 -1.43 -4.85 7.46
CA LEU A 67 -2.17 -4.08 6.46
C LEU A 67 -3.69 -4.08 6.67
N LEU A 68 -4.25 -5.04 7.40
CA LEU A 68 -5.68 -5.07 7.75
C LEU A 68 -6.11 -3.90 8.64
N ASN A 69 -5.16 -3.21 9.27
CA ASN A 69 -5.41 -2.04 10.12
C ASN A 69 -5.42 -0.72 9.34
N LEU A 70 -5.01 -0.71 8.09
CA LEU A 70 -5.07 0.48 7.23
C LEU A 70 -6.49 1.04 7.16
N ARG A 71 -6.61 2.37 7.12
CA ARG A 71 -7.89 3.09 6.93
C ARG A 71 -8.51 2.72 5.58
N LEU A 72 -7.69 2.64 4.54
CA LEU A 72 -8.09 2.18 3.21
C LEU A 72 -8.78 0.82 3.26
N VAL A 73 -8.23 -0.15 4.02
CA VAL A 73 -8.82 -1.48 4.16
C VAL A 73 -10.11 -1.43 4.98
N LYS A 74 -10.13 -0.64 6.04
CA LYS A 74 -11.33 -0.45 6.88
C LYS A 74 -12.47 0.18 6.09
N SER A 75 -12.20 1.25 5.35
CA SER A 75 -13.23 1.93 4.53
C SER A 75 -13.78 1.05 3.41
N GLN A 76 -12.93 0.21 2.81
CA GLN A 76 -13.37 -0.70 1.76
C GLN A 76 -14.03 -1.99 2.30
N SER A 77 -13.88 -2.30 3.59
CA SER A 77 -14.44 -3.54 4.15
C SER A 77 -15.97 -3.64 4.03
N ASP A 78 -16.66 -2.50 4.03
CA ASP A 78 -18.13 -2.46 3.90
C ASP A 78 -18.61 -3.00 2.56
N ASN A 79 -17.80 -2.88 1.50
CA ASN A 79 -18.08 -3.46 0.19
C ASN A 79 -17.91 -5.00 0.16
N PHE A 80 -17.41 -5.59 1.24
CA PHE A 80 -17.10 -7.02 1.36
C PHE A 80 -17.70 -7.64 2.62
N ASP A 81 -18.92 -7.26 2.98
CA ASP A 81 -19.65 -7.76 4.16
C ASP A 81 -18.83 -7.61 5.47
N GLY A 82 -18.07 -6.53 5.61
CA GLY A 82 -17.19 -6.26 6.76
C GLY A 82 -15.87 -7.06 6.74
N SER A 83 -15.61 -7.85 5.70
CA SER A 83 -14.41 -8.68 5.61
C SER A 83 -13.18 -7.86 5.19
N ARG A 84 -12.36 -7.45 6.17
CA ARG A 84 -11.08 -6.76 5.91
C ARG A 84 -10.12 -7.61 5.07
N THR A 85 -10.13 -8.92 5.23
CA THR A 85 -9.28 -9.82 4.43
C THR A 85 -9.66 -9.78 2.95
N ASN A 86 -10.95 -9.74 2.62
CA ASN A 86 -11.42 -9.63 1.24
C ASN A 86 -11.14 -8.22 0.67
N ALA A 87 -11.34 -7.18 1.49
CA ALA A 87 -10.97 -5.82 1.12
C ALA A 87 -9.47 -5.70 0.81
N LEU A 88 -8.59 -6.26 1.66
CA LEU A 88 -7.15 -6.27 1.41
C LEU A 88 -6.80 -7.01 0.11
N ARG A 89 -7.43 -8.17 -0.17
CA ARG A 89 -7.24 -8.86 -1.46
C ARG A 89 -7.62 -7.99 -2.64
N ALA A 90 -8.75 -7.30 -2.56
CA ALA A 90 -9.22 -6.42 -3.63
C ALA A 90 -8.23 -5.27 -3.86
N ILE A 91 -7.75 -4.62 -2.80
CA ILE A 91 -6.76 -3.55 -2.87
C ILE A 91 -5.45 -4.05 -3.51
N LEU A 92 -4.93 -5.19 -3.06
CA LEU A 92 -3.70 -5.78 -3.62
C LEU A 92 -3.87 -6.09 -5.11
N LYS A 93 -4.99 -6.69 -5.49
CA LYS A 93 -5.29 -6.99 -6.90
C LYS A 93 -5.41 -5.73 -7.72
N GLN A 94 -6.13 -4.73 -7.24
CA GLN A 94 -6.28 -3.45 -7.91
C GLN A 94 -4.94 -2.76 -8.10
N SER A 95 -4.09 -2.70 -7.08
CA SER A 95 -2.75 -2.09 -7.17
C SER A 95 -1.86 -2.81 -8.19
N ILE A 96 -1.99 -4.14 -8.33
CA ILE A 96 -1.30 -4.90 -9.38
C ILE A 96 -1.85 -4.52 -10.77
N GLU A 97 -3.17 -4.49 -10.95
CA GLU A 97 -3.77 -4.11 -12.24
C GLU A 97 -3.43 -2.66 -12.65
N GLU A 98 -3.39 -1.73 -11.70
CA GLU A 98 -2.97 -0.34 -11.93
C GLU A 98 -1.49 -0.23 -12.34
N SER A 99 -0.66 -1.20 -11.95
CA SER A 99 0.75 -1.25 -12.36
C SER A 99 0.95 -1.80 -13.79
N LYS A 100 -0.14 -2.27 -14.42
CA LYS A 100 -0.11 -2.81 -15.78
C LYS A 100 0.22 -1.73 -16.78
N PRO A 101 1.29 -1.88 -17.57
CA PRO A 101 1.63 -0.91 -18.59
C PRO A 101 0.59 -0.84 -19.72
N GLU A 102 0.43 0.35 -20.30
CA GLU A 102 -0.43 0.54 -21.47
C GLU A 102 0.17 -0.11 -22.74
N GLY A 103 -0.70 -0.47 -23.66
CA GLY A 103 -0.35 -1.01 -24.97
C GLY A 103 -0.17 -2.52 -24.99
N GLU A 104 0.42 -3.01 -26.10
CA GLU A 104 0.63 -4.45 -26.31
C GLU A 104 1.63 -5.04 -25.32
N ARG A 105 1.34 -6.27 -24.87
CA ARG A 105 2.20 -7.02 -23.97
C ARG A 105 3.56 -7.26 -24.59
N LYS A 106 4.58 -6.53 -24.13
CA LYS A 106 5.98 -6.65 -24.59
C LYS A 106 6.86 -7.10 -23.42
N LEU A 107 8.03 -7.64 -23.72
CA LEU A 107 9.05 -7.97 -22.72
C LEU A 107 9.87 -6.72 -22.31
N THR A 108 9.18 -5.59 -22.07
CA THR A 108 9.78 -4.40 -21.50
C THR A 108 9.95 -4.58 -19.98
N SER A 109 10.77 -3.74 -19.36
CA SER A 109 11.01 -3.80 -17.90
C SER A 109 9.71 -3.77 -17.10
N ASP A 110 8.82 -2.85 -17.44
CA ASP A 110 7.56 -2.64 -16.72
C ASP A 110 6.59 -3.82 -16.91
N TRP A 111 6.48 -4.35 -18.13
CA TRP A 111 5.70 -5.56 -18.37
C TRP A 111 6.26 -6.79 -17.63
N ILE A 112 7.59 -6.89 -17.49
CA ILE A 112 8.20 -7.97 -16.70
C ILE A 112 7.83 -7.83 -15.23
N LEU A 113 7.87 -6.61 -14.65
CA LEU A 113 7.48 -6.37 -13.25
C LEU A 113 6.02 -6.74 -13.00
N TYR A 114 5.10 -6.27 -13.85
CA TYR A 114 3.68 -6.62 -13.77
C TYR A 114 3.46 -8.15 -13.88
N ASN A 115 4.06 -8.78 -14.90
CA ASN A 115 3.90 -10.22 -15.13
C ASN A 115 4.45 -11.07 -13.97
N ILE A 116 5.51 -10.64 -13.29
CA ILE A 116 6.02 -11.33 -12.08
C ILE A 116 4.94 -11.34 -10.99
N LEU A 117 4.29 -10.20 -10.75
CA LEU A 117 3.25 -10.10 -9.73
C LEU A 117 2.04 -10.94 -10.09
N ASP A 118 1.54 -10.83 -11.30
CA ASP A 118 0.37 -11.55 -11.78
C ASP A 118 0.61 -13.07 -11.80
N LEU A 119 1.65 -13.54 -12.50
CA LEU A 119 1.92 -14.98 -12.64
C LEU A 119 2.22 -15.65 -11.30
N LYS A 120 3.07 -15.02 -10.47
CA LYS A 120 3.53 -15.63 -9.24
C LYS A 120 2.49 -15.58 -8.11
N PHE A 121 1.85 -14.43 -7.90
CA PHE A 121 1.00 -14.22 -6.72
C PHE A 121 -0.48 -14.39 -7.02
N ILE A 122 -0.96 -13.95 -8.18
CA ILE A 122 -2.37 -14.08 -8.54
C ILE A 122 -2.65 -15.44 -9.19
N GLN A 123 -1.80 -15.90 -10.12
CA GLN A 123 -1.96 -17.19 -10.77
C GLN A 123 -1.32 -18.35 -9.99
N GLY A 124 -0.45 -18.05 -8.99
CA GLY A 124 0.17 -19.06 -8.12
C GLY A 124 1.23 -19.90 -8.80
N GLU A 125 1.83 -19.43 -9.89
CA GLU A 125 2.84 -20.18 -10.62
C GLU A 125 4.17 -20.30 -9.84
N LYS A 126 4.87 -21.40 -10.07
CA LYS A 126 6.19 -21.65 -9.46
C LYS A 126 7.24 -20.69 -10.06
N VAL A 127 8.16 -20.24 -9.22
CA VAL A 127 9.25 -19.32 -9.61
C VAL A 127 9.95 -19.75 -10.89
N ARG A 128 10.29 -21.03 -11.01
CA ARG A 128 10.99 -21.59 -12.18
C ARG A 128 10.16 -21.46 -13.47
N GLU A 129 8.86 -21.63 -13.39
CA GLU A 129 7.95 -21.50 -14.54
C GLU A 129 7.80 -20.04 -14.96
N VAL A 130 7.65 -19.14 -13.98
CA VAL A 130 7.62 -17.69 -14.22
C VAL A 130 8.91 -17.22 -14.87
N ALA A 131 10.07 -17.63 -14.34
CA ALA A 131 11.38 -17.28 -14.90
C ALA A 131 11.51 -17.73 -16.36
N ARG A 132 11.07 -18.97 -16.67
CA ARG A 132 11.07 -19.50 -18.05
C ARG A 132 10.14 -18.71 -18.98
N LYS A 133 8.91 -18.39 -18.52
CA LYS A 133 7.93 -17.64 -19.33
C LYS A 133 8.40 -16.22 -19.66
N LEU A 134 9.13 -15.60 -18.71
CA LEU A 134 9.64 -14.24 -18.86
C LEU A 134 11.05 -14.19 -19.44
N ALA A 135 11.65 -15.32 -19.76
CA ALA A 135 13.01 -15.46 -20.29
C ALA A 135 14.07 -14.76 -19.41
N VAL A 136 13.95 -14.88 -18.09
CA VAL A 136 14.89 -14.34 -17.09
C VAL A 136 15.45 -15.45 -16.22
N SER A 137 16.61 -15.22 -15.59
CA SER A 137 17.13 -16.13 -14.58
C SER A 137 16.30 -16.04 -13.28
N GLU A 138 16.28 -17.10 -12.46
CA GLU A 138 15.61 -17.05 -11.16
C GLU A 138 16.18 -15.95 -10.26
N ALA A 139 17.49 -15.72 -10.30
CA ALA A 139 18.15 -14.65 -9.55
C ALA A 139 17.68 -13.25 -10.01
N ASP A 140 17.55 -13.05 -11.32
CA ASP A 140 17.03 -11.78 -11.88
C ASP A 140 15.55 -11.60 -11.56
N LEU A 141 14.76 -12.70 -11.60
CA LEU A 141 13.36 -12.68 -11.20
C LEU A 141 13.20 -12.22 -9.75
N TYR A 142 13.99 -12.70 -8.81
CA TYR A 142 13.93 -12.25 -7.41
C TYR A 142 14.29 -10.76 -7.25
N ARG A 143 15.29 -10.28 -7.99
CA ARG A 143 15.63 -8.84 -7.99
C ARG A 143 14.49 -8.00 -8.52
N LYS A 144 13.91 -8.37 -9.65
CA LYS A 144 12.77 -7.67 -10.27
C LYS A 144 11.50 -7.77 -9.40
N GLN A 145 11.25 -8.92 -8.78
CA GLN A 145 10.16 -9.10 -7.83
C GLN A 145 10.25 -8.10 -6.66
N ARG A 146 11.46 -7.88 -6.12
CA ARG A 146 11.64 -6.90 -5.05
C ARG A 146 11.22 -5.50 -5.50
N VAL A 147 11.69 -5.06 -6.67
CA VAL A 147 11.30 -3.75 -7.25
C VAL A 147 9.79 -3.67 -7.46
N ALA A 148 9.18 -4.74 -7.99
CA ALA A 148 7.74 -4.80 -8.21
C ALA A 148 6.96 -4.67 -6.88
N LEU A 149 7.39 -5.36 -5.82
CA LEU A 149 6.77 -5.27 -4.49
C LEU A 149 6.92 -3.88 -3.87
N GLU A 150 8.08 -3.24 -4.03
CA GLU A 150 8.30 -1.86 -3.58
C GLU A 150 7.38 -0.86 -4.30
N ASN A 151 7.11 -1.08 -5.60
CA ASN A 151 6.17 -0.26 -6.36
C ASN A 151 4.73 -0.43 -5.87
N ILE A 152 4.28 -1.67 -5.60
CA ILE A 152 2.96 -1.94 -5.04
C ILE A 152 2.83 -1.33 -3.64
N ALA A 153 3.83 -1.51 -2.79
CA ALA A 153 3.84 -0.93 -1.45
C ALA A 153 3.71 0.60 -1.50
N ARG A 154 4.41 1.25 -2.41
CA ARG A 154 4.30 2.72 -2.64
C ARG A 154 2.90 3.12 -3.12
N SER A 155 2.28 2.35 -4.01
CA SER A 155 0.91 2.62 -4.47
C SER A 155 -0.09 2.51 -3.31
N ILE A 156 0.01 1.48 -2.48
CA ILE A 156 -0.88 1.29 -1.32
C ILE A 156 -0.68 2.40 -0.28
N MET A 157 0.57 2.81 0.00
CA MET A 157 0.84 3.94 0.90
C MET A 157 0.21 5.24 0.40
N ARG A 158 0.29 5.51 -0.91
CA ARG A 158 -0.37 6.67 -1.50
C ARG A 158 -1.88 6.62 -1.33
N GLN A 159 -2.51 5.47 -1.61
CA GLN A 159 -3.94 5.28 -1.42
C GLN A 159 -4.37 5.42 0.05
N GLU A 160 -3.53 4.97 0.99
CA GLU A 160 -3.76 5.15 2.44
C GLU A 160 -3.72 6.63 2.83
N ALA A 161 -2.74 7.38 2.30
CA ALA A 161 -2.64 8.82 2.51
C ALA A 161 -3.87 9.57 1.97
N GLU A 162 -4.32 9.23 0.76
CA GLU A 162 -5.55 9.78 0.15
C GLU A 162 -6.79 9.46 1.01
N ALA A 163 -6.90 8.23 1.51
CA ALA A 163 -8.01 7.84 2.40
C ALA A 163 -7.97 8.58 3.75
N ALA A 164 -6.78 8.89 4.26
CA ALA A 164 -6.61 9.67 5.48
C ALA A 164 -7.06 11.13 5.28
N SER A 165 -6.68 11.76 4.16
CA SER A 165 -7.04 13.14 3.84
C SER A 165 -8.56 13.30 3.68
N ASN A 166 -9.20 12.38 2.97
CA ASN A 166 -10.65 12.39 2.77
C ASN A 166 -11.43 12.24 4.09
N ALA A 167 -10.89 11.48 5.04
CA ALA A 167 -11.51 11.33 6.36
C ALA A 167 -11.46 12.63 7.20
N VAL A 168 -10.38 13.40 7.09
CA VAL A 168 -10.23 14.69 7.78
C VAL A 168 -11.18 15.75 7.20
N GLU A 169 -11.37 15.78 5.89
CA GLU A 169 -12.31 16.69 5.23
C GLU A 169 -13.75 16.41 5.65
N ALA A 170 -14.14 15.13 5.71
CA ALA A 170 -15.48 14.73 6.13
C ALA A 170 -15.79 15.11 7.58
N ASP A 171 -14.83 15.00 8.50
CA ASP A 171 -14.98 15.42 9.90
C ASP A 171 -15.06 16.95 10.04
N THR A 172 -14.44 17.71 9.13
CA THR A 172 -14.45 19.17 9.16
C THR A 172 -15.78 19.72 8.67
N GLU A 173 -16.42 19.08 7.68
CA GLU A 173 -17.73 19.46 7.17
C GLU A 173 -18.89 19.09 8.12
N ALA A 174 -18.70 18.08 8.96
CA ALA A 174 -19.72 17.60 9.90
C ALA A 174 -19.88 18.46 11.16
N LYS A 175 -19.01 19.45 11.41
CA LYS A 175 -19.13 20.35 12.56
C LYS A 175 -20.03 21.54 12.19
N PRO A 176 -21.29 21.63 12.71
CA PRO A 176 -22.16 22.78 12.48
C PRO A 176 -21.51 24.04 13.09
N PRO A 177 -21.69 25.23 12.47
CA PRO A 177 -21.22 26.46 13.06
C PRO A 177 -21.91 26.65 14.41
N ASP A 178 -21.11 26.87 15.46
CA ASP A 178 -21.59 27.26 16.77
C ASP A 178 -22.57 28.43 16.60
N SER A 179 -23.85 28.16 16.78
CA SER A 179 -24.86 29.18 16.87
C SER A 179 -24.63 29.94 18.20
N ASP A 180 -23.82 30.98 18.12
CA ASP A 180 -23.73 32.02 19.13
C ASP A 180 -25.10 32.67 19.28
N LEU A 181 -25.93 32.07 20.13
CA LEU A 181 -27.14 32.72 20.62
C LEU A 181 -26.72 33.75 21.66
N GLY A 182 -26.29 34.94 21.17
CA GLY A 182 -26.21 36.13 21.94
C GLY A 182 -27.56 36.38 22.60
N ASN A 183 -27.56 36.33 23.92
CA ASN A 183 -28.67 36.73 24.76
C ASN A 183 -28.67 38.27 24.85
N PRO A 184 -29.69 38.98 24.39
CA PRO A 184 -29.91 40.38 24.79
C PRO A 184 -30.68 40.43 26.11
N ALA A 185 -30.18 41.24 27.01
CA ALA A 185 -30.74 41.63 28.28
C ALA A 185 -32.19 42.19 28.21
#